data_48f057401cdf05caefa40addcdb8c2d0
#
_entry.id   48f057401cdf05caefa40addcdb8c2d0
#
_cell.length_a   1.000
_cell.length_b   1.000
_cell.length_c   1.000
_cell.angle_alpha   90.00
_cell.angle_beta   90.00
_cell.angle_gamma   90.00
#
_symmetry.space_group_name_H-M   'P 1'
#
loop_
_entity.id
_entity.type
_entity.pdbx_description
1 polymer ?
#
loop_
_entity_poly.entity_id
_entity_poly.type
_entity_poly.pdbx_seq_one_letter_code
_entity_poly.pdbx_strand_id
1 'polypeptide(L)'
;MLSTLLIGLRAALVTLVLTGVLYPLAVTGLSQVLFHEEANGSLVTNEKGQVVGSALIGQGFSRPGYFQPRPSAAGNGYDAAASSGSNLGPTSQKLRDRAVAEAERLREENPDAPGPVPAELVTTSGSGLDPHLSPEAVRWQVPRVARARQVAPERVLAVVDAHTEGRTLGVLGEPRVNVLQLNLALDRRFGESVGTTAEAP
;
A
#
# COMPACT_ATOMS: atom_id res chain seq x y z
N MET A 1 43.97 -7.95 34.69
CA MET A 1 43.30 -6.88 33.92
C MET A 1 43.51 -7.00 32.41
N LEU A 2 44.73 -7.08 31.88
CA LEU A 2 45.00 -7.22 30.45
C LEU A 2 44.38 -8.49 29.83
N SER A 3 44.46 -9.63 30.51
CA SER A 3 43.86 -10.89 30.08
C SER A 3 42.32 -10.81 29.97
N THR A 4 41.68 -10.18 30.94
CA THR A 4 40.23 -9.98 30.94
C THR A 4 39.79 -9.07 29.77
N LEU A 5 40.57 -8.02 29.50
CA LEU A 5 40.34 -7.11 28.38
C LEU A 5 40.52 -7.83 27.03
N LEU A 6 41.55 -8.67 26.89
CA LEU A 6 41.74 -9.48 25.68
C LEU A 6 40.62 -10.52 25.47
N ILE A 7 40.12 -11.15 26.53
CA ILE A 7 39.01 -12.07 26.48
C ILE A 7 37.75 -11.31 26.03
N GLY A 8 37.48 -10.14 26.63
CA GLY A 8 36.35 -9.29 26.24
C GLY A 8 36.43 -8.83 24.80
N LEU A 9 37.60 -8.39 24.32
CA LEU A 9 37.81 -7.99 22.94
C LEU A 9 37.59 -9.14 21.95
N ARG A 10 38.13 -10.33 22.26
CA ARG A 10 37.92 -11.53 21.43
C ARG A 10 36.45 -11.91 21.36
N ALA A 11 35.74 -11.92 22.49
CA ALA A 11 34.32 -12.21 22.55
C ALA A 11 33.50 -11.18 21.71
N ALA A 12 33.81 -9.88 21.85
CA ALA A 12 33.18 -8.84 21.08
C ALA A 12 33.42 -9.00 19.57
N LEU A 13 34.65 -9.27 19.14
CA LEU A 13 34.99 -9.50 17.73
C LEU A 13 34.30 -10.75 17.16
N VAL A 14 34.31 -11.86 17.89
CA VAL A 14 33.62 -13.08 17.47
C VAL A 14 32.12 -12.83 17.31
N THR A 15 31.49 -12.20 18.31
CA THR A 15 30.07 -11.86 18.25
C THR A 15 29.78 -10.92 17.10
N LEU A 16 30.59 -9.88 16.88
CA LEU A 16 30.43 -8.93 15.76
C LEU A 16 30.51 -9.64 14.40
N VAL A 17 31.47 -10.54 14.22
CA VAL A 17 31.62 -11.30 12.96
C VAL A 17 30.43 -12.23 12.77
N LEU A 18 29.99 -12.95 13.79
CA LEU A 18 28.85 -13.87 13.71
C LEU A 18 27.54 -13.12 13.40
N THR A 19 27.25 -12.05 14.15
CA THR A 19 25.96 -11.35 14.05
C THR A 19 25.95 -10.23 13.01
N GLY A 20 27.08 -9.58 12.75
CA GLY A 20 27.21 -8.45 11.84
C GLY A 20 27.63 -8.84 10.41
N VAL A 21 28.20 -10.03 10.21
CA VAL A 21 28.67 -10.47 8.90
C VAL A 21 28.05 -11.80 8.49
N LEU A 22 28.36 -12.88 9.23
CA LEU A 22 27.96 -14.23 8.80
C LEU A 22 26.45 -14.42 8.78
N TYR A 23 25.76 -14.03 9.84
CA TYR A 23 24.31 -14.14 9.93
C TYR A 23 23.58 -13.31 8.85
N PRO A 24 23.84 -11.99 8.69
CA PRO A 24 23.19 -11.21 7.63
C PRO A 24 23.44 -11.75 6.22
N LEU A 25 24.69 -12.15 5.90
CA LEU A 25 24.99 -12.71 4.60
C LEU A 25 24.31 -14.06 4.35
N ALA A 26 24.26 -14.93 5.36
CA ALA A 26 23.57 -16.20 5.26
C ALA A 26 22.05 -16.02 5.04
N VAL A 27 21.42 -15.11 5.82
CA VAL A 27 19.99 -14.81 5.66
C VAL A 27 19.72 -14.17 4.29
N THR A 28 20.53 -13.21 3.85
CA THR A 28 20.40 -12.58 2.53
C THR A 28 20.54 -13.62 1.42
N GLY A 29 21.57 -14.47 1.47
CA GLY A 29 21.76 -15.51 0.47
C GLY A 29 20.59 -16.49 0.42
N LEU A 30 20.10 -16.93 1.58
CA LEU A 30 18.94 -17.81 1.66
C LEU A 30 17.67 -17.15 1.12
N SER A 31 17.42 -15.89 1.47
CA SER A 31 16.29 -15.11 0.99
C SER A 31 16.33 -14.91 -0.52
N GLN A 32 17.49 -14.62 -1.09
CA GLN A 32 17.66 -14.48 -2.54
C GLN A 32 17.39 -15.80 -3.30
N VAL A 33 17.64 -16.95 -2.70
CA VAL A 33 17.38 -18.26 -3.32
C VAL A 33 15.94 -18.69 -3.18
N LEU A 34 15.33 -18.50 -2.01
CA LEU A 34 13.99 -19.01 -1.68
C LEU A 34 12.86 -18.00 -1.97
N PHE A 35 13.15 -16.70 -1.87
CA PHE A 35 12.17 -15.60 -1.90
C PHE A 35 12.70 -14.45 -2.75
N HIS A 36 13.13 -14.74 -3.97
CA HIS A 36 13.81 -13.77 -4.82
C HIS A 36 13.00 -12.48 -5.06
N GLU A 37 11.71 -12.61 -5.35
CA GLU A 37 10.84 -11.45 -5.60
C GLU A 37 10.67 -10.59 -4.34
N GLU A 38 10.37 -11.22 -3.19
CA GLU A 38 10.19 -10.55 -1.91
C GLU A 38 11.49 -9.92 -1.40
N ALA A 39 12.60 -10.62 -1.56
CA ALA A 39 13.92 -10.12 -1.16
C ALA A 39 14.37 -8.90 -1.98
N ASN A 40 13.80 -8.71 -3.17
CA ASN A 40 14.04 -7.54 -4.02
C ASN A 40 12.91 -6.50 -3.98
N GLY A 41 12.00 -6.58 -2.98
CA GLY A 41 11.00 -5.57 -2.67
C GLY A 41 9.66 -5.77 -3.36
N SER A 42 9.33 -6.98 -3.84
CA SER A 42 8.02 -7.31 -4.45
C SER A 42 7.61 -6.29 -5.52
N LEU A 43 8.54 -5.99 -6.44
CA LEU A 43 8.34 -4.99 -7.47
C LEU A 43 7.26 -5.43 -8.46
N VAL A 44 6.39 -4.49 -8.82
CA VAL A 44 5.29 -4.71 -9.76
C VAL A 44 5.60 -4.01 -11.08
N THR A 45 5.44 -4.71 -12.20
CA THR A 45 5.68 -4.18 -13.54
C THR A 45 4.39 -4.05 -14.34
N ASN A 46 4.35 -3.04 -15.22
CA ASN A 46 3.29 -2.90 -16.22
C ASN A 46 3.52 -3.86 -17.41
N GLU A 47 2.61 -3.85 -18.38
CA GLU A 47 2.70 -4.67 -19.61
C GLU A 47 3.93 -4.35 -20.47
N LYS A 48 4.52 -3.17 -20.30
CA LYS A 48 5.74 -2.72 -20.99
C LYS A 48 7.02 -3.15 -20.27
N GLY A 49 6.92 -3.92 -19.17
CA GLY A 49 8.05 -4.34 -18.35
C GLY A 49 8.67 -3.26 -17.48
N GLN A 50 8.02 -2.09 -17.35
CA GLN A 50 8.50 -0.99 -16.52
C GLN A 50 8.02 -1.20 -15.08
N VAL A 51 8.91 -1.00 -14.11
CA VAL A 51 8.53 -1.01 -12.70
C VAL A 51 7.62 0.17 -12.42
N VAL A 52 6.44 -0.10 -11.88
CA VAL A 52 5.41 0.91 -11.56
C VAL A 52 5.18 1.07 -10.07
N GLY A 53 5.78 0.22 -9.26
CA GLY A 53 5.68 0.29 -7.81
C GLY A 53 6.08 -1.02 -7.13
N SER A 54 5.75 -1.13 -5.86
CA SER A 54 5.89 -2.35 -5.06
C SER A 54 4.53 -2.79 -4.54
N ALA A 55 4.28 -4.10 -4.49
CA ALA A 55 3.07 -4.65 -3.89
C ALA A 55 2.97 -4.38 -2.37
N LEU A 56 4.08 -4.00 -1.74
CA LEU A 56 4.17 -3.77 -0.30
C LEU A 56 3.92 -2.31 0.12
N ILE A 57 3.91 -1.37 -0.83
CA ILE A 57 3.89 0.07 -0.54
C ILE A 57 2.73 0.73 -1.27
N GLY A 58 1.89 1.44 -0.50
CA GLY A 58 0.82 2.28 -1.03
C GLY A 58 1.40 3.46 -1.81
N GLN A 59 0.72 3.83 -2.90
CA GLN A 59 1.08 4.97 -3.74
C GLN A 59 -0.18 5.72 -4.20
N GLY A 60 -0.04 7.03 -4.46
CA GLY A 60 -1.16 7.89 -4.81
C GLY A 60 -1.73 7.60 -6.21
N PHE A 61 -3.04 7.67 -6.34
CA PHE A 61 -3.76 7.61 -7.60
C PHE A 61 -4.76 8.76 -7.66
N SER A 62 -4.59 9.67 -8.61
CA SER A 62 -5.42 10.86 -8.76
C SER A 62 -6.45 10.78 -9.90
N ARG A 63 -6.29 9.85 -10.85
CA ARG A 63 -7.21 9.73 -11.99
C ARG A 63 -8.56 9.15 -11.57
N PRO A 64 -9.70 9.66 -12.08
CA PRO A 64 -11.04 9.19 -11.73
C PRO A 64 -11.28 7.71 -12.01
N GLY A 65 -10.61 7.13 -12.99
CA GLY A 65 -10.75 5.71 -13.37
C GLY A 65 -9.91 4.75 -12.53
N TYR A 66 -9.22 5.21 -11.48
CA TYR A 66 -8.46 4.38 -10.55
C TYR A 66 -9.06 4.41 -9.15
N PHE A 67 -8.93 3.31 -8.45
CA PHE A 67 -9.18 3.25 -7.02
C PHE A 67 -8.13 4.07 -6.27
N GLN A 68 -8.58 4.92 -5.37
CA GLN A 68 -7.74 5.74 -4.51
C GLN A 68 -7.45 4.97 -3.22
N PRO A 69 -6.20 4.98 -2.72
CA PRO A 69 -5.84 4.33 -1.46
C PRO A 69 -6.23 5.16 -0.24
N ARG A 70 -5.81 4.74 0.93
CA ARG A 70 -5.92 5.53 2.18
C ARG A 70 -5.07 6.79 2.08
N PRO A 71 -5.49 7.91 2.68
CA PRO A 71 -4.64 9.11 2.76
C PRO A 71 -3.28 8.82 3.39
N SER A 72 -2.22 9.37 2.84
CA SER A 72 -0.85 9.18 3.33
C SER A 72 -0.38 10.37 4.18
N ALA A 73 0.39 10.06 5.24
CA ALA A 73 1.16 11.02 6.02
C ALA A 73 2.68 10.76 5.90
N ALA A 74 3.09 9.89 4.98
CA ALA A 74 4.50 9.61 4.71
C ALA A 74 5.11 10.74 3.89
N GLY A 75 6.03 11.48 4.47
CA GLY A 75 6.64 12.68 3.86
C GLY A 75 5.60 13.70 3.39
N ASN A 76 5.65 14.08 2.12
CA ASN A 76 4.66 14.94 1.48
C ASN A 76 3.46 14.18 0.88
N GLY A 77 3.31 12.91 1.22
CA GLY A 77 2.32 11.96 0.73
C GLY A 77 2.98 10.82 -0.07
N TYR A 78 2.81 9.60 0.41
CA TYR A 78 3.32 8.37 -0.21
C TYR A 78 4.84 8.31 -0.44
N ASP A 79 5.63 9.07 0.33
CA ASP A 79 7.08 9.00 0.29
C ASP A 79 7.56 7.69 0.94
N ALA A 80 8.05 6.76 0.13
CA ALA A 80 8.52 5.46 0.58
C ALA A 80 9.75 5.53 1.51
N ALA A 81 10.52 6.62 1.44
CA ALA A 81 11.68 6.85 2.30
C ALA A 81 11.33 7.50 3.66
N ALA A 82 10.10 8.01 3.80
CA ALA A 82 9.65 8.75 4.97
C ALA A 82 8.34 8.19 5.58
N SER A 83 8.26 6.84 5.74
CA SER A 83 7.10 6.17 6.35
C SER A 83 6.74 6.79 7.69
N SER A 84 5.49 7.26 7.82
CA SER A 84 4.97 7.90 9.04
C SER A 84 3.45 7.89 9.07
N GLY A 85 2.87 7.76 10.26
CA GLY A 85 1.46 8.05 10.51
C GLY A 85 1.24 9.53 10.82
N SER A 86 -0.03 9.96 10.84
CA SER A 86 -0.38 11.36 11.17
C SER A 86 -0.12 11.71 12.64
N ASN A 87 -0.05 10.73 13.53
CA ASN A 87 0.13 10.88 14.98
C ASN A 87 -0.88 11.84 15.64
N LEU A 88 -2.07 11.97 15.05
CA LEU A 88 -3.14 12.82 15.57
C LEU A 88 -4.07 12.00 16.46
N GLY A 89 -4.32 12.50 17.68
CA GLY A 89 -5.24 11.86 18.61
C GLY A 89 -6.72 12.07 18.25
N PRO A 90 -7.64 11.32 18.85
CA PRO A 90 -9.08 11.37 18.53
C PRO A 90 -9.72 12.73 18.86
N THR A 91 -9.12 13.53 19.74
CA THR A 91 -9.58 14.88 20.12
C THR A 91 -8.98 15.98 19.26
N SER A 92 -8.12 15.64 18.28
CA SER A 92 -7.44 16.62 17.43
C SER A 92 -8.42 17.29 16.47
N GLN A 93 -8.51 18.62 16.54
CA GLN A 93 -9.29 19.41 15.59
C GLN A 93 -8.76 19.23 14.16
N LYS A 94 -7.44 19.21 13.98
CA LYS A 94 -6.79 18.98 12.67
C LYS A 94 -7.20 17.65 12.04
N LEU A 95 -7.36 16.59 12.85
CA LEU A 95 -7.82 15.29 12.34
C LEU A 95 -9.26 15.39 11.85
N ARG A 96 -10.14 16.03 12.63
CA ARG A 96 -11.54 16.23 12.27
C ARG A 96 -11.68 17.04 10.98
N ASP A 97 -11.03 18.18 10.90
CA ASP A 97 -11.14 19.09 9.75
C ASP A 97 -10.67 18.41 8.47
N ARG A 98 -9.56 17.68 8.54
CA ARG A 98 -9.06 16.88 7.42
C ARG A 98 -10.04 15.78 7.02
N ALA A 99 -10.58 15.04 7.98
CA ALA A 99 -11.49 13.94 7.68
C ALA A 99 -12.81 14.43 7.08
N VAL A 100 -13.32 15.60 7.55
CA VAL A 100 -14.52 16.23 6.97
C VAL A 100 -14.26 16.68 5.55
N ALA A 101 -13.19 17.43 5.31
CA ALA A 101 -12.84 17.93 3.97
C ALA A 101 -12.63 16.77 2.97
N GLU A 102 -11.97 15.70 3.41
CA GLU A 102 -11.73 14.52 2.57
C GLU A 102 -13.03 13.75 2.30
N ALA A 103 -13.92 13.63 3.28
CA ALA A 103 -15.21 13.01 3.08
C ALA A 103 -16.11 13.79 2.11
N GLU A 104 -16.08 15.13 2.17
CA GLU A 104 -16.79 16.01 1.25
C GLU A 104 -16.26 15.84 -0.18
N ARG A 105 -14.93 15.91 -0.37
CA ARG A 105 -14.27 15.69 -1.65
C ARG A 105 -14.66 14.33 -2.27
N LEU A 106 -14.57 13.26 -1.48
CA LEU A 106 -14.90 11.92 -1.95
C LEU A 106 -16.37 11.77 -2.34
N ARG A 107 -17.29 12.45 -1.64
CA ARG A 107 -18.72 12.44 -2.00
C ARG A 107 -19.00 13.20 -3.29
N GLU A 108 -18.33 14.34 -3.49
CA GLU A 108 -18.43 15.11 -4.73
C GLU A 108 -17.91 14.30 -5.94
N GLU A 109 -16.80 13.58 -5.78
CA GLU A 109 -16.24 12.73 -6.82
C GLU A 109 -17.10 11.48 -7.11
N ASN A 110 -17.81 10.99 -6.10
CA ASN A 110 -18.60 9.76 -6.18
C ASN A 110 -20.02 9.93 -5.62
N PRO A 111 -20.86 10.76 -6.27
CA PRO A 111 -22.23 11.05 -5.81
C PRO A 111 -23.14 9.81 -5.79
N ASP A 112 -22.84 8.81 -6.63
CA ASP A 112 -23.61 7.57 -6.76
C ASP A 112 -23.16 6.48 -5.78
N ALA A 113 -22.20 6.78 -4.88
CA ALA A 113 -21.69 5.80 -3.93
C ALA A 113 -22.74 5.42 -2.87
N PRO A 114 -22.84 4.14 -2.51
CA PRO A 114 -23.80 3.68 -1.51
C PRO A 114 -23.36 4.06 -0.09
N GLY A 115 -24.24 4.62 0.70
CA GLY A 115 -24.02 4.84 2.13
C GLY A 115 -22.96 5.88 2.49
N PRO A 116 -22.46 5.88 3.74
CA PRO A 116 -21.45 6.81 4.20
C PRO A 116 -20.06 6.50 3.59
N VAL A 117 -19.17 7.51 3.59
CA VAL A 117 -17.76 7.31 3.21
C VAL A 117 -17.09 6.39 4.22
N PRO A 118 -16.45 5.28 3.79
CA PRO A 118 -15.71 4.41 4.69
C PRO A 118 -14.58 5.15 5.43
N ALA A 119 -14.44 4.91 6.74
CA ALA A 119 -13.49 5.63 7.60
C ALA A 119 -12.04 5.53 7.12
N GLU A 120 -11.65 4.42 6.52
CA GLU A 120 -10.29 4.22 6.02
C GLU A 120 -9.94 5.10 4.81
N LEU A 121 -10.93 5.58 4.05
CA LEU A 121 -10.70 6.53 2.95
C LEU A 121 -10.46 7.96 3.44
N VAL A 122 -10.73 8.26 4.70
CA VAL A 122 -10.50 9.59 5.31
C VAL A 122 -9.44 9.58 6.40
N THR A 123 -8.93 8.40 6.77
CA THR A 123 -7.93 8.23 7.82
C THR A 123 -6.63 7.64 7.29
N THR A 124 -5.50 8.17 7.75
CA THR A 124 -4.18 7.63 7.42
C THR A 124 -3.93 6.29 8.11
N SER A 125 -3.13 5.42 7.49
CA SER A 125 -2.59 4.23 8.16
C SER A 125 -1.46 4.60 9.12
N GLY A 126 -1.05 3.65 9.97
CA GLY A 126 0.08 3.84 10.89
C GLY A 126 1.41 4.05 10.19
N SER A 127 1.61 3.43 9.03
CA SER A 127 2.80 3.61 8.18
C SER A 127 2.68 4.79 7.21
N GLY A 128 1.46 5.22 6.88
CA GLY A 128 1.19 6.14 5.78
C GLY A 128 1.39 5.51 4.39
N LEU A 129 1.77 4.24 4.32
CA LEU A 129 2.13 3.52 3.09
C LEU A 129 1.40 2.17 2.95
N ASP A 130 0.25 2.00 3.61
CA ASP A 130 -0.57 0.79 3.50
C ASP A 130 -1.10 0.64 2.07
N PRO A 131 -0.74 -0.43 1.33
CA PRO A 131 -1.21 -0.64 -0.03
C PRO A 131 -2.63 -1.20 -0.13
N HIS A 132 -3.27 -1.50 1.01
CA HIS A 132 -4.53 -2.21 1.04
C HIS A 132 -5.71 -1.35 1.46
N LEU A 133 -6.87 -1.73 0.94
CA LEU A 133 -8.18 -1.30 1.40
C LEU A 133 -9.03 -2.52 1.77
N SER A 134 -10.05 -2.30 2.61
CA SER A 134 -11.11 -3.30 2.79
C SER A 134 -11.94 -3.45 1.50
N PRO A 135 -12.55 -4.62 1.29
CA PRO A 135 -13.49 -4.80 0.18
C PRO A 135 -14.65 -3.78 0.22
N GLU A 136 -15.06 -3.33 1.40
CA GLU A 136 -16.11 -2.31 1.57
C GLU A 136 -15.68 -0.96 0.98
N ALA A 137 -14.48 -0.47 1.32
CA ALA A 137 -13.97 0.80 0.81
C ALA A 137 -13.68 0.77 -0.69
N VAL A 138 -13.28 -0.38 -1.22
CA VAL A 138 -13.13 -0.56 -2.66
C VAL A 138 -14.49 -0.53 -3.34
N ARG A 139 -15.47 -1.30 -2.86
CA ARG A 139 -16.82 -1.32 -3.43
C ARG A 139 -17.50 0.05 -3.41
N TRP A 140 -17.25 0.84 -2.37
CA TRP A 140 -17.75 2.21 -2.27
C TRP A 140 -17.28 3.09 -3.45
N GLN A 141 -16.07 2.84 -3.98
CA GLN A 141 -15.50 3.61 -5.09
C GLN A 141 -15.93 3.11 -6.48
N VAL A 142 -16.53 1.91 -6.57
CA VAL A 142 -16.89 1.27 -7.85
C VAL A 142 -17.72 2.17 -8.79
N PRO A 143 -18.79 2.89 -8.34
CA PRO A 143 -19.57 3.72 -9.24
C PRO A 143 -18.73 4.78 -9.96
N ARG A 144 -17.84 5.46 -9.26
CA ARG A 144 -16.93 6.45 -9.84
C ARG A 144 -15.99 5.84 -10.88
N VAL A 145 -15.34 4.74 -10.52
CA VAL A 145 -14.37 4.04 -11.39
C VAL A 145 -15.07 3.50 -12.65
N ALA A 146 -16.25 2.89 -12.51
CA ALA A 146 -17.03 2.35 -13.61
C ALA A 146 -17.46 3.46 -14.58
N ARG A 147 -17.97 4.57 -14.05
CA ARG A 147 -18.35 5.76 -14.83
C ARG A 147 -17.15 6.33 -15.59
N ALA A 148 -16.02 6.51 -14.93
CA ALA A 148 -14.81 7.08 -15.56
C ALA A 148 -14.22 6.16 -16.65
N ARG A 149 -14.39 4.84 -16.52
CA ARG A 149 -13.95 3.85 -17.51
C ARG A 149 -15.03 3.51 -18.56
N GLN A 150 -16.23 4.06 -18.43
CA GLN A 150 -17.38 3.80 -19.32
C GLN A 150 -17.73 2.30 -19.40
N VAL A 151 -17.65 1.60 -18.27
CA VAL A 151 -17.99 0.18 -18.16
C VAL A 151 -19.09 -0.04 -17.11
N ALA A 152 -19.83 -1.13 -17.25
CA ALA A 152 -20.84 -1.49 -16.25
C ALA A 152 -20.21 -1.77 -14.87
N PRO A 153 -20.80 -1.28 -13.76
CA PRO A 153 -20.28 -1.48 -12.42
C PRO A 153 -20.02 -2.95 -12.06
N GLU A 154 -20.85 -3.85 -12.54
CA GLU A 154 -20.73 -5.31 -12.31
C GLU A 154 -19.43 -5.87 -12.88
N ARG A 155 -18.95 -5.30 -14.00
CA ARG A 155 -17.68 -5.69 -14.60
C ARG A 155 -16.49 -5.26 -13.76
N VAL A 156 -16.58 -4.10 -13.11
CA VAL A 156 -15.56 -3.60 -12.16
C VAL A 156 -15.61 -4.45 -10.88
N LEU A 157 -16.81 -4.71 -10.35
CA LEU A 157 -16.99 -5.58 -9.18
C LEU A 157 -16.39 -6.97 -9.37
N ALA A 158 -16.55 -7.57 -10.55
CA ALA A 158 -15.95 -8.87 -10.85
C ALA A 158 -14.40 -8.85 -10.78
N VAL A 159 -13.77 -7.70 -11.11
CA VAL A 159 -12.31 -7.54 -10.93
C VAL A 159 -11.95 -7.36 -9.46
N VAL A 160 -12.73 -6.59 -8.72
CA VAL A 160 -12.55 -6.41 -7.27
C VAL A 160 -12.64 -7.74 -6.53
N ASP A 161 -13.67 -8.54 -6.81
CA ASP A 161 -13.86 -9.84 -6.16
C ASP A 161 -12.72 -10.82 -6.48
N ALA A 162 -12.21 -10.81 -7.72
CA ALA A 162 -11.06 -11.62 -8.12
C ALA A 162 -9.73 -11.18 -7.46
N HIS A 163 -9.63 -9.93 -6.99
CA HIS A 163 -8.44 -9.37 -6.32
C HIS A 163 -8.67 -9.17 -4.82
N THR A 164 -9.75 -9.69 -4.27
CA THR A 164 -9.99 -9.69 -2.83
C THR A 164 -9.29 -10.88 -2.20
N GLU A 165 -8.28 -10.59 -1.39
CA GLU A 165 -7.59 -11.59 -0.58
C GLU A 165 -8.36 -11.85 0.71
N GLY A 166 -8.56 -13.13 1.01
CA GLY A 166 -9.16 -13.56 2.28
C GLY A 166 -8.18 -13.46 3.46
N ARG A 167 -8.65 -13.90 4.63
CA ARG A 167 -7.81 -14.01 5.83
C ARG A 167 -6.70 -15.02 5.61
N THR A 168 -5.48 -14.71 6.06
CA THR A 168 -4.35 -15.64 6.03
C THR A 168 -4.68 -16.88 6.86
N LEU A 169 -4.50 -18.06 6.28
CA LEU A 169 -4.90 -19.36 6.86
C LEU A 169 -6.39 -19.43 7.26
N GLY A 170 -7.24 -18.56 6.72
CA GLY A 170 -8.67 -18.48 7.01
C GLY A 170 -9.03 -17.81 8.35
N VAL A 171 -8.05 -17.48 9.20
CA VAL A 171 -8.29 -16.98 10.56
C VAL A 171 -7.53 -15.70 10.92
N LEU A 172 -6.40 -15.41 10.27
CA LEU A 172 -5.53 -14.29 10.60
C LEU A 172 -5.79 -13.08 9.70
N GLY A 173 -5.89 -11.90 10.28
CA GLY A 173 -6.12 -10.64 9.58
C GLY A 173 -7.55 -10.46 9.09
N GLU A 174 -7.75 -9.49 8.22
CA GLU A 174 -9.03 -9.17 7.59
C GLU A 174 -8.93 -9.30 6.05
N PRO A 175 -10.06 -9.52 5.34
CA PRO A 175 -10.08 -9.47 3.89
C PRO A 175 -9.60 -8.10 3.40
N ARG A 176 -8.77 -8.11 2.35
CA ARG A 176 -8.14 -6.90 1.84
C ARG A 176 -7.99 -6.93 0.32
N VAL A 177 -7.80 -5.76 -0.26
CA VAL A 177 -7.55 -5.58 -1.69
C VAL A 177 -6.33 -4.69 -1.87
N ASN A 178 -5.33 -5.15 -2.58
CA ASN A 178 -4.17 -4.34 -2.94
C ASN A 178 -4.54 -3.36 -4.07
N VAL A 179 -4.46 -2.06 -3.77
CA VAL A 179 -4.94 -1.01 -4.68
C VAL A 179 -4.12 -0.92 -5.96
N LEU A 180 -2.79 -1.06 -5.89
CA LEU A 180 -1.92 -1.05 -7.06
C LEU A 180 -2.24 -2.22 -8.00
N GLN A 181 -2.31 -3.42 -7.46
CA GLN A 181 -2.59 -4.62 -8.25
C GLN A 181 -3.99 -4.56 -8.88
N LEU A 182 -4.98 -4.08 -8.14
CA LEU A 182 -6.34 -3.87 -8.64
C LEU A 182 -6.37 -2.87 -9.80
N ASN A 183 -5.70 -1.71 -9.66
CA ASN A 183 -5.65 -0.70 -10.71
C ASN A 183 -4.97 -1.22 -11.98
N LEU A 184 -3.88 -1.95 -11.85
CA LEU A 184 -3.22 -2.62 -12.99
C LEU A 184 -4.10 -3.69 -13.65
N ALA A 185 -4.88 -4.44 -12.87
CA ALA A 185 -5.82 -5.42 -13.40
C ALA A 185 -6.96 -4.74 -14.20
N LEU A 186 -7.40 -3.57 -13.75
CA LEU A 186 -8.37 -2.77 -14.51
C LEU A 186 -7.77 -2.30 -15.84
N ASP A 187 -6.52 -1.86 -15.85
CA ASP A 187 -5.85 -1.42 -17.08
C ASP A 187 -5.68 -2.56 -18.07
N ARG A 188 -5.29 -3.74 -17.60
CA ARG A 188 -5.20 -4.96 -18.44
C ARG A 188 -6.56 -5.36 -19.04
N ARG A 189 -7.65 -5.16 -18.29
CA ARG A 189 -8.97 -5.63 -18.72
C ARG A 189 -9.76 -4.62 -19.53
N PHE A 190 -9.58 -3.34 -19.28
CA PHE A 190 -10.39 -2.25 -19.85
C PHE A 190 -9.58 -1.19 -20.61
N GLY A 191 -8.26 -1.33 -20.64
CA GLY A 191 -7.33 -0.30 -21.12
C GLY A 191 -6.99 0.74 -20.05
N GLU A 192 -5.92 1.49 -20.29
CA GLU A 192 -5.51 2.58 -19.39
C GLU A 192 -6.63 3.62 -19.29
N SER A 193 -6.90 4.09 -18.08
CA SER A 193 -7.89 5.16 -17.87
C SER A 193 -7.44 6.43 -18.60
N VAL A 194 -8.29 6.93 -19.49
CA VAL A 194 -8.06 8.17 -20.24
C VAL A 194 -8.08 9.35 -19.25
N GLY A 195 -6.96 10.00 -19.05
CA GLY A 195 -6.83 11.17 -18.17
C GLY A 195 -5.43 11.24 -17.59
N THR A 196 -4.74 12.32 -17.80
CA THR A 196 -3.39 12.79 -17.46
C THR A 196 -2.51 11.81 -16.63
N THR A 197 -1.29 11.62 -17.10
CA THR A 197 -0.17 10.85 -16.51
C THR A 197 -0.14 10.94 -14.98
N ALA A 198 0.05 9.79 -14.30
CA ALA A 198 0.57 9.80 -12.96
C ALA A 198 1.90 10.59 -12.97
N GLU A 199 1.99 11.68 -12.23
CA GLU A 199 3.28 12.22 -11.84
C GLU A 199 3.92 11.15 -10.97
N ALA A 200 4.93 10.51 -11.52
CA ALA A 200 5.91 9.77 -10.72
C ALA A 200 6.66 10.78 -9.86
N PRO A 201 6.94 10.48 -8.59
CA PRO A 201 7.73 11.33 -7.73
C PRO A 201 9.15 11.52 -8.26
#